data_c03d0e1132238adefe48ee02a8c07bc4
#
_entry.id   c03d0e1132238adefe48ee02a8c07bc4
#
_cell.length_a   1.000
_cell.length_b   1.000
_cell.length_c   1.000
_cell.angle_alpha   90.00
_cell.angle_beta   90.00
_cell.angle_gamma   90.00
#
_symmetry.space_group_name_H-M   'P 1'
#
loop_
_entity.id
_entity.type
_entity.pdbx_description
1 polymer ?
#
loop_
_entity_poly.entity_id
_entity_poly.type
_entity_poly.pdbx_seq_one_letter_code
_entity_poly.pdbx_strand_id
1 'polypeptide(L)' 'MSAVFTKTLVRASQRRSFEVAAAPSVGWHVSERSDRDVIREQLFSDWHRVERTLLRFNREISELRRQGWIDA' A
#
# COMPACT_ATOMS: atom_id res chain seq x y z
N MET A 1 13.98 -8.51 -1.45
CA MET A 1 12.61 -8.46 -0.91
C MET A 1 11.60 -8.80 -1.98
N SER A 2 10.62 -9.63 -1.66
CA SER A 2 9.53 -9.96 -2.58
C SER A 2 8.29 -9.17 -2.23
N ALA A 3 7.70 -8.49 -3.22
CA ALA A 3 6.43 -7.83 -3.03
C ALA A 3 5.30 -8.87 -2.93
N VAL A 4 4.50 -8.79 -1.89
CA VAL A 4 3.31 -9.62 -1.69
C VAL A 4 2.10 -8.93 -2.29
N PHE A 5 2.11 -7.61 -2.27
CA PHE A 5 1.04 -6.77 -2.81
C PHE A 5 1.64 -5.45 -3.25
N THR A 6 1.25 -5.00 -4.43
CA THR A 6 1.67 -3.70 -4.95
C THR A 6 0.51 -3.10 -5.75
N LYS A 7 0.18 -1.85 -5.49
CA LYS A 7 -0.84 -1.12 -6.25
C LYS A 7 -0.44 0.34 -6.34
N THR A 8 -0.48 0.88 -7.55
CA THR A 8 -0.23 2.29 -7.80
C THR A 8 -1.42 2.88 -8.54
N LEU A 9 -1.89 4.03 -8.09
CA LEU A 9 -2.99 4.76 -8.69
C LEU A 9 -2.54 6.16 -9.04
N VAL A 10 -3.08 6.70 -10.12
CA VAL A 10 -2.75 8.06 -10.58
C VAL A 10 -4.03 8.84 -10.86
N ARG A 11 -3.96 10.15 -10.64
CA ARG A 11 -5.00 11.10 -11.04
C ARG A 11 -4.31 12.42 -11.37
N ALA A 12 -4.44 12.87 -12.62
CA ALA A 12 -3.69 14.02 -13.12
C ALA A 12 -2.19 13.81 -12.89
N SER A 13 -1.51 14.70 -12.19
CA SER A 13 -0.09 14.57 -11.89
C SER A 13 0.19 13.93 -10.54
N GLN A 14 -0.85 13.46 -9.85
CA GLN A 14 -0.73 12.86 -8.51
C GLN A 14 -0.59 11.35 -8.60
N ARG A 15 0.12 10.77 -7.63
CA ARG A 15 0.37 9.32 -7.56
C ARG A 15 0.21 8.83 -6.12
N ARG A 16 -0.46 7.72 -5.95
CA ARG A 16 -0.58 7.03 -4.66
C ARG A 16 -0.11 5.58 -4.85
N SER A 17 0.72 5.10 -3.93
CA SER A 17 1.25 3.73 -4.00
C SER A 17 1.06 3.03 -2.67
N PHE A 18 0.73 1.73 -2.75
CA PHE A 18 0.52 0.85 -1.61
C PHE A 18 1.36 -0.39 -1.83
N GLU A 19 2.13 -0.79 -0.83
CA GLU A 19 2.99 -1.96 -0.95
C GLU A 19 3.04 -2.76 0.34
N VAL A 20 3.04 -4.08 0.19
CA VAL A 20 3.39 -5.01 1.25
C VAL A 20 4.49 -5.90 0.70
N ALA A 21 5.62 -5.97 1.38
CA ALA A 21 6.77 -6.76 0.96
C ALA A 21 7.26 -7.65 2.11
N ALA A 22 7.72 -8.85 1.76
CA ALA A 22 8.35 -9.72 2.74
C ALA A 22 9.68 -9.11 3.19
N ALA A 23 9.91 -9.09 4.49
CA ALA A 23 11.15 -8.64 5.11
C ALA A 23 11.72 -9.82 5.90
N PRO A 24 12.64 -10.59 5.30
CA PRO A 24 13.19 -11.79 5.95
C PRO A 24 13.73 -11.47 7.35
N SER A 25 13.50 -12.37 8.28
CA SER A 25 13.87 -12.26 9.70
C SER A 25 13.07 -11.24 10.51
N VAL A 26 12.27 -10.41 9.86
CA VAL A 26 11.47 -9.36 10.53
C VAL A 26 9.97 -9.65 10.39
N GLY A 27 9.54 -10.09 9.22
CA GLY A 27 8.13 -10.32 8.88
C GLY A 27 7.75 -9.63 7.58
N TRP A 28 6.99 -8.54 7.67
CA TRP A 28 6.50 -7.82 6.50
C TRP A 28 6.65 -6.32 6.66
N HIS A 29 7.07 -5.68 5.59
CA HIS A 29 7.17 -4.23 5.48
C HIS A 29 5.96 -3.72 4.71
N VAL A 30 5.22 -2.79 5.30
CA VAL A 30 4.02 -2.19 4.71
C VAL A 30 4.29 -0.72 4.51
N SER A 31 4.03 -0.21 3.31
CA SER A 31 4.23 1.20 3.02
C SER A 31 3.12 1.77 2.16
N GLU A 32 2.86 3.05 2.39
CA GLU A 32 1.90 3.85 1.64
C GLU A 32 2.57 5.17 1.30
N ARG A 33 2.53 5.55 0.02
CA ARG A 33 3.19 6.77 -0.46
C ARG A 33 2.20 7.64 -1.23
N SER A 34 2.41 8.96 -1.11
CA SER A 34 1.70 9.95 -1.93
C SER A 34 2.77 10.76 -2.65
N ASP A 35 2.80 10.67 -3.98
CA ASP A 35 3.86 11.24 -4.80
C ASP A 35 5.22 10.71 -4.35
N ARG A 36 6.08 11.56 -3.80
CA ARG A 36 7.40 11.16 -3.29
C ARG A 36 7.43 10.97 -1.79
N ASP A 37 6.34 11.29 -1.11
CA ASP A 37 6.31 11.29 0.36
C ASP A 37 5.82 9.94 0.88
N VAL A 38 6.48 9.45 1.93
CA VAL A 38 6.01 8.28 2.66
C VAL A 38 4.95 8.76 3.64
N ILE A 39 3.70 8.31 3.43
CA ILE A 39 2.60 8.64 4.33
C ILE A 39 2.63 7.74 5.56
N ARG A 40 2.93 6.46 5.35
CA ARG A 40 2.92 5.46 6.40
C ARG A 40 3.91 4.36 6.05
N GLU A 41 4.64 3.90 7.07
CA GLU A 41 5.58 2.80 6.92
C GLU A 41 5.60 2.03 8.22
N GLN A 42 5.39 0.71 8.15
CA GLN A 42 5.32 -0.15 9.33
C GLN A 42 5.94 -1.51 9.05
N LEU A 43 6.51 -2.10 10.09
CA LEU A 43 6.99 -3.48 10.08
C LEU A 43 6.08 -4.31 10.97
N PHE A 44 5.59 -5.41 10.44
CA PHE A 44 4.75 -6.34 11.19
C PHE A 44 5.40 -7.72 11.22
N SER A 45 5.42 -8.34 12.39
CA SER A 45 5.84 -9.73 12.54
C SER A 45 4.64 -10.70 12.49
N ASP A 46 3.42 -10.16 12.51
CA ASP A 46 2.17 -10.90 12.58
C ASP A 46 1.38 -10.70 11.30
N TRP A 47 1.09 -11.79 10.60
CA TRP A 47 0.34 -11.77 9.34
C TRP A 47 -1.08 -11.21 9.51
N HIS A 48 -1.72 -11.43 10.66
CA HIS A 48 -3.07 -10.89 10.90
C HIS A 48 -3.11 -9.36 10.79
N ARG A 49 -2.05 -8.69 11.23
CA ARG A 49 -1.95 -7.23 11.10
C ARG A 49 -1.78 -6.82 9.64
N VAL A 50 -1.04 -7.60 8.88
CA VAL A 50 -0.88 -7.38 7.44
C VAL A 50 -2.23 -7.53 6.74
N GLU A 51 -3.00 -8.56 7.07
CA GLU A 51 -4.33 -8.78 6.49
C GLU A 51 -5.26 -7.60 6.76
N ARG A 52 -5.25 -7.08 7.98
CA ARG A 52 -6.06 -5.91 8.33
C ARG A 52 -5.64 -4.69 7.52
N THR A 53 -4.34 -4.51 7.34
CA THR A 53 -3.81 -3.40 6.56
C THR A 53 -4.20 -3.54 5.09
N LEU A 54 -4.15 -4.76 4.54
CA LEU A 54 -4.59 -5.02 3.18
C LEU A 54 -6.08 -4.70 2.98
N LEU A 55 -6.92 -5.04 3.95
CA LEU A 55 -8.34 -4.68 3.89
C LEU A 55 -8.53 -3.17 3.87
N ARG A 56 -7.77 -2.44 4.68
CA ARG A 56 -7.81 -0.99 4.70
C ARG A 56 -7.31 -0.41 3.38
N PHE A 57 -6.22 -0.94 2.83
CA PHE A 57 -5.71 -0.52 1.53
C PHE A 57 -6.76 -0.72 0.44
N ASN A 58 -7.43 -1.86 0.42
CA ASN A 58 -8.46 -2.15 -0.56
C ASN A 58 -9.63 -1.17 -0.47
N ARG A 59 -10.03 -0.79 0.75
CA ARG A 59 -11.07 0.22 0.94
C ARG A 59 -10.64 1.58 0.42
N GLU A 60 -9.41 1.98 0.73
CA GLU A 60 -8.85 3.25 0.25
C GLU A 60 -8.73 3.27 -1.26
N ILE A 61 -8.26 2.19 -1.85
CA ILE A 61 -8.13 2.05 -3.30
C ILE A 61 -9.50 2.17 -3.97
N SER A 62 -10.53 1.51 -3.42
CA SER A 62 -11.90 1.61 -3.93
C SER A 62 -12.41 3.04 -3.86
N GLU A 63 -12.14 3.72 -2.75
CA GLU A 63 -12.56 5.11 -2.58
C GLU A 63 -11.85 6.04 -3.56
N LEU A 64 -10.56 5.84 -3.76
CA LEU A 64 -9.78 6.63 -4.72
C LEU A 64 -10.32 6.43 -6.14
N ARG A 65 -10.67 5.20 -6.51
CA ARG A 65 -11.26 4.93 -7.83
C ARG A 65 -12.57 5.67 -8.03
N ARG A 66 -13.39 5.77 -7.00
CA ARG A 66 -14.62 6.57 -7.07
C ARG A 66 -14.34 8.06 -7.27
N GLN A 67 -13.19 8.52 -6.80
CA GLN A 67 -12.76 9.91 -6.95
C GLN A 67 -12.06 10.19 -8.27
N GLY A 68 -11.97 9.20 -9.15
CA GLY A 68 -11.39 9.35 -10.47
C GLY A 68 -9.94 8.90 -10.58
N TRP A 69 -9.37 8.27 -9.55
CA TRP A 69 -8.04 7.68 -9.63
C TRP A 69 -8.09 6.39 -10.45
N ILE A 70 -7.08 6.18 -11.28
CA ILE A 70 -6.98 5.00 -12.14
C ILE A 70 -5.69 4.25 -11.86
N ASP A 71 -5.69 2.96 -12.17
CA ASP A 71 -4.51 2.14 -12.03
C ASP A 71 -3.42 2.62 -12.99
N ALA A 72 -2.22 2.74 -12.45
CA ALA A 72 -1.07 3.15 -13.24
C ALA A 72 -0.54 1.99 -14.10
#